data_216442c57b74b7fabbb1557ec8deb731
#
_entry.id   216442c57b74b7fabbb1557ec8deb731
#
_cell.length_a   1.000
_cell.length_b   1.000
_cell.length_c   1.000
_cell.angle_alpha   90.00
_cell.angle_beta   90.00
_cell.angle_gamma   90.00
#
_symmetry.space_group_name_H-M   'P 1'
#
loop_
_entity.id
_entity.type
_entity.pdbx_description
1 polymer ?
#
loop_
_entity_poly.entity_id
_entity_poly.type
_entity_poly.pdbx_seq_one_letter_code
_entity_poly.pdbx_strand_id
1 'polypeptide(L)'
;MPGPWRPYIADVIAGNCDTYLTDFADAAAAFGHPVLMTFDHEMNGSWYPWDATDGGTSTGVTPAQWIAAWNHVTSLISAIAPNVAWVWAPNIERGGSAVSAFWPGSGGQVSYVGLDGYYVNTGTRWANRFQSSYLDVESASGGSCPFMVAETGIPAGDSNAVFQIDNLLSGARPAGAVAVMYSDKGAYAMTAAMQSKFVADAG
;
A
#
# COMPACT_ATOMS: atom_id res chain seq x y z
N MET A 1 5.68 21.18 21.67
CA MET A 1 6.00 21.60 20.30
C MET A 1 5.39 20.58 19.35
N PRO A 2 4.64 20.95 18.32
CA PRO A 2 4.26 20.02 17.27
C PRO A 2 5.56 19.49 16.66
N GLY A 3 5.67 18.17 16.47
CA GLY A 3 6.82 17.58 15.78
C GLY A 3 6.94 18.13 14.36
N PRO A 4 8.11 18.08 13.73
CA PRO A 4 8.39 18.73 12.43
C PRO A 4 7.55 18.20 11.24
N TRP A 5 6.61 17.27 11.47
CA TRP A 5 5.83 16.56 10.47
C TRP A 5 4.30 16.83 10.55
N ARG A 6 3.85 17.76 11.41
CA ARG A 6 2.47 18.26 11.39
C ARG A 6 2.45 19.59 10.66
N PRO A 7 2.04 19.63 9.54
CA PRO A 7 0.78 19.87 8.86
C PRO A 7 0.72 19.20 7.47
N TYR A 8 1.44 18.14 7.27
CA TYR A 8 1.78 17.54 5.98
C TYR A 8 0.59 17.41 5.01
N ILE A 9 -0.51 16.79 5.42
CA ILE A 9 -1.68 16.60 4.52
C ILE A 9 -2.33 17.95 4.17
N ALA A 10 -2.46 18.86 5.12
CA ALA A 10 -3.02 20.19 4.87
C ALA A 10 -2.14 21.03 3.95
N ASP A 11 -0.80 20.94 4.08
CA ASP A 11 0.14 21.61 3.19
C ASP A 11 0.11 21.04 1.77
N VAL A 12 -0.01 19.72 1.63
CA VAL A 12 -0.20 19.09 0.33
C VAL A 12 -1.46 19.60 -0.35
N ILE A 13 -2.60 19.58 0.35
CA ILE A 13 -3.88 20.07 -0.19
C ILE A 13 -3.81 21.55 -0.58
N ALA A 14 -3.07 22.35 0.19
CA ALA A 14 -2.91 23.78 -0.06
C ALA A 14 -1.90 24.10 -1.20
N GLY A 15 -1.21 23.10 -1.76
CA GLY A 15 -0.19 23.29 -2.79
C GLY A 15 1.18 23.76 -2.27
N ASN A 16 1.37 23.80 -0.95
CA ASN A 16 2.65 24.25 -0.36
C ASN A 16 3.82 23.28 -0.67
N CYS A 17 3.51 22.07 -1.12
CA CYS A 17 4.48 21.05 -1.52
C CYS A 17 4.69 20.98 -3.05
N ASP A 18 4.01 21.78 -3.86
CA ASP A 18 3.96 21.63 -5.33
C ASP A 18 5.31 21.77 -6.01
N THR A 19 6.19 22.63 -5.52
CA THR A 19 7.56 22.73 -6.04
C THR A 19 8.30 21.41 -5.90
N TYR A 20 8.25 20.80 -4.72
CA TYR A 20 8.88 19.48 -4.49
C TYR A 20 8.23 18.38 -5.35
N LEU A 21 6.91 18.36 -5.43
CA LEU A 21 6.18 17.38 -6.24
C LEU A 21 6.46 17.53 -7.73
N THR A 22 6.63 18.77 -8.21
CA THR A 22 7.02 19.07 -9.60
C THR A 22 8.43 18.58 -9.89
N ASP A 23 9.42 18.92 -9.05
CA ASP A 23 10.79 18.45 -9.18
C ASP A 23 10.89 16.92 -9.20
N PHE A 24 10.09 16.27 -8.33
CA PHE A 24 10.01 14.82 -8.29
C PHE A 24 9.38 14.25 -9.57
N ALA A 25 8.32 14.86 -10.08
CA ALA A 25 7.65 14.44 -11.30
C ALA A 25 8.57 14.60 -12.53
N ASP A 26 9.32 15.70 -12.62
CA ASP A 26 10.31 15.91 -13.67
C ASP A 26 11.39 14.83 -13.66
N ALA A 27 11.88 14.46 -12.46
CA ALA A 27 12.85 13.38 -12.32
C ALA A 27 12.26 12.00 -12.71
N ALA A 28 11.00 11.73 -12.34
CA ALA A 28 10.31 10.50 -12.73
C ALA A 28 10.08 10.43 -14.24
N ALA A 29 9.70 11.54 -14.88
CA ALA A 29 9.56 11.63 -16.34
C ALA A 29 10.90 11.41 -17.03
N ALA A 30 11.96 12.06 -16.54
CA ALA A 30 13.33 11.94 -17.10
C ALA A 30 13.91 10.52 -16.93
N PHE A 31 13.46 9.75 -15.94
CA PHE A 31 13.85 8.33 -15.78
C PHE A 31 13.43 7.48 -16.98
N GLY A 32 12.34 7.83 -17.67
CA GLY A 32 11.95 7.27 -18.96
C GLY A 32 11.46 5.82 -18.93
N HIS A 33 11.32 5.20 -17.77
CA HIS A 33 10.80 3.85 -17.60
C HIS A 33 9.51 3.88 -16.76
N PRO A 34 8.65 2.84 -16.86
CA PRO A 34 7.46 2.74 -16.00
C PRO A 34 7.83 2.76 -14.51
N VAL A 35 7.11 3.56 -13.73
CA VAL A 35 7.27 3.70 -12.29
C VAL A 35 5.95 3.36 -11.62
N LEU A 36 5.95 2.41 -10.68
CA LEU A 36 4.84 2.21 -9.75
C LEU A 36 5.07 3.08 -8.52
N MET A 37 4.11 3.90 -8.18
CA MET A 37 4.20 4.84 -7.07
C MET A 37 2.99 4.73 -6.16
N THR A 38 3.22 4.84 -4.87
CA THR A 38 2.17 5.06 -3.87
C THR A 38 2.40 6.39 -3.16
N PHE A 39 1.34 7.01 -2.69
CA PHE A 39 1.38 8.19 -1.85
C PHE A 39 0.73 7.85 -0.50
N ASP A 40 1.47 8.09 0.60
CA ASP A 40 0.97 7.93 1.96
C ASP A 40 0.22 6.59 2.16
N HIS A 41 0.94 5.48 1.90
CA HIS A 41 0.42 4.12 2.05
C HIS A 41 -0.04 3.82 3.47
N GLU A 42 -0.82 2.77 3.66
CA GLU A 42 -1.34 2.32 4.95
C GLU A 42 -2.14 3.40 5.71
N MET A 43 -2.79 4.30 5.01
CA MET A 43 -3.52 5.45 5.54
C MET A 43 -4.64 5.10 6.53
N ASN A 44 -5.10 3.87 6.52
CA ASN A 44 -6.08 3.32 7.46
C ASN A 44 -5.43 2.74 8.73
N GLY A 45 -4.13 2.86 8.87
CA GLY A 45 -3.36 2.45 10.04
C GLY A 45 -3.39 3.44 11.20
N SER A 46 -2.42 3.29 12.11
CA SER A 46 -2.27 4.15 13.29
C SER A 46 -0.81 4.42 13.67
N TRP A 47 0.11 4.33 12.71
CA TRP A 47 1.57 4.42 12.96
C TRP A 47 2.26 5.48 12.12
N TYR A 48 1.61 6.04 11.12
CA TYR A 48 2.14 7.12 10.29
C TYR A 48 1.51 8.47 10.61
N PRO A 49 2.21 9.59 10.37
CA PRO A 49 1.67 10.93 10.62
C PRO A 49 0.50 11.32 9.70
N TRP A 50 0.28 10.60 8.62
CA TRP A 50 -0.84 10.78 7.67
C TRP A 50 -2.02 9.85 7.94
N ASP A 51 -1.96 9.00 8.96
CA ASP A 51 -3.05 8.09 9.29
C ASP A 51 -4.27 8.84 9.84
N ALA A 52 -5.44 8.36 9.52
CA ALA A 52 -6.69 8.95 9.99
C ALA A 52 -7.07 8.48 11.39
N THR A 53 -6.66 7.28 11.77
CA THR A 53 -6.79 6.78 13.14
C THR A 53 -5.43 6.59 13.72
N ASP A 54 -5.34 6.96 14.97
CA ASP A 54 -4.12 6.76 15.68
C ASP A 54 -4.33 5.79 16.83
N GLY A 55 -3.35 5.01 17.13
CA GLY A 55 -3.25 4.25 18.36
C GLY A 55 -3.11 5.18 19.58
N GLY A 56 -3.88 6.28 19.66
CA GLY A 56 -3.92 7.22 20.76
C GLY A 56 -3.30 8.59 20.49
N THR A 57 -2.86 8.90 19.28
CA THR A 57 -2.33 10.22 18.90
C THR A 57 -2.98 10.72 17.62
N SER A 58 -4.26 11.18 17.66
CA SER A 58 -4.95 11.67 16.47
C SER A 58 -4.09 12.61 15.63
N THR A 59 -3.83 12.20 14.38
CA THR A 59 -3.20 13.09 13.40
C THR A 59 -4.19 14.14 12.93
N GLY A 60 -5.48 13.94 13.21
CA GLY A 60 -6.56 14.79 12.75
C GLY A 60 -6.82 14.70 11.25
N VAL A 61 -6.20 13.73 10.56
CA VAL A 61 -6.44 13.49 9.12
C VAL A 61 -7.70 12.66 8.96
N THR A 62 -8.68 13.19 8.27
CA THR A 62 -9.90 12.46 7.92
C THR A 62 -9.71 11.72 6.58
N PRO A 63 -10.50 10.66 6.29
CA PRO A 63 -10.48 10.02 4.98
C PRO A 63 -10.68 11.02 3.82
N ALA A 64 -11.57 12.00 3.99
CA ALA A 64 -11.81 13.03 2.97
C ALA A 64 -10.57 13.93 2.73
N GLN A 65 -9.83 14.27 3.77
CA GLN A 65 -8.58 15.03 3.63
C GLN A 65 -7.50 14.21 2.96
N TRP A 66 -7.35 12.94 3.33
CA TRP A 66 -6.40 12.06 2.67
C TRP A 66 -6.72 11.89 1.18
N ILE A 67 -8.00 11.67 0.83
CA ILE A 67 -8.45 11.58 -0.56
C ILE A 67 -8.18 12.88 -1.32
N ALA A 68 -8.40 14.04 -0.70
CA ALA A 68 -8.10 15.32 -1.33
C ALA A 68 -6.59 15.49 -1.63
N ALA A 69 -5.73 15.09 -0.69
CA ALA A 69 -4.28 15.09 -0.89
C ALA A 69 -3.85 14.08 -1.98
N TRP A 70 -4.41 12.86 -1.96
CA TRP A 70 -4.19 11.86 -3.03
C TRP A 70 -4.50 12.44 -4.40
N ASN A 71 -5.69 13.02 -4.56
CA ASN A 71 -6.13 13.59 -5.84
C ASN A 71 -5.23 14.75 -6.30
N HIS A 72 -4.77 15.59 -5.36
CA HIS A 72 -3.85 16.69 -5.66
C HIS A 72 -2.51 16.16 -6.19
N VAL A 73 -1.87 15.27 -5.43
CA VAL A 73 -0.56 14.68 -5.77
C VAL A 73 -0.61 13.91 -7.08
N THR A 74 -1.60 13.03 -7.22
CA THR A 74 -1.70 12.18 -8.42
C THR A 74 -1.99 12.99 -9.66
N SER A 75 -2.83 14.03 -9.57
CA SER A 75 -3.12 14.91 -10.71
C SER A 75 -1.91 15.72 -11.15
N LEU A 76 -1.17 16.29 -10.19
CA LEU A 76 0.01 17.10 -10.48
C LEU A 76 1.11 16.24 -11.13
N ILE A 77 1.45 15.11 -10.50
CA ILE A 77 2.54 14.27 -10.98
C ILE A 77 2.18 13.61 -12.32
N SER A 78 0.97 13.11 -12.50
CA SER A 78 0.59 12.47 -13.78
C SER A 78 0.54 13.42 -14.96
N ALA A 79 0.32 14.71 -14.72
CA ALA A 79 0.37 15.73 -15.78
C ALA A 79 1.80 15.94 -16.32
N ILE A 80 2.83 15.66 -15.53
CA ILE A 80 4.25 15.85 -15.84
C ILE A 80 4.91 14.52 -16.22
N ALA A 81 4.61 13.45 -15.46
CA ALA A 81 5.23 12.13 -15.58
C ALA A 81 4.19 11.04 -15.96
N PRO A 82 3.82 10.94 -17.25
CA PRO A 82 2.83 9.96 -17.71
C PRO A 82 3.30 8.50 -17.60
N ASN A 83 4.57 8.27 -17.30
CA ASN A 83 5.15 6.96 -17.02
C ASN A 83 4.93 6.47 -15.57
N VAL A 84 4.30 7.28 -14.71
CA VAL A 84 3.92 6.90 -13.35
C VAL A 84 2.56 6.23 -13.35
N ALA A 85 2.47 5.05 -12.73
CA ALA A 85 1.24 4.35 -12.44
C ALA A 85 1.02 4.29 -10.92
N TRP A 86 -0.20 4.59 -10.48
CA TRP A 86 -0.51 4.79 -9.06
C TRP A 86 -1.04 3.53 -8.40
N VAL A 87 -0.45 3.17 -7.27
CA VAL A 87 -0.88 2.07 -6.42
C VAL A 87 -1.58 2.65 -5.18
N TRP A 88 -2.87 2.43 -5.04
CA TRP A 88 -3.60 2.71 -3.80
C TRP A 88 -3.39 1.55 -2.83
N ALA A 89 -2.60 1.76 -1.78
CA ALA A 89 -2.09 0.71 -0.90
C ALA A 89 -2.50 0.91 0.58
N PRO A 90 -3.73 0.57 0.96
CA PRO A 90 -4.12 0.50 2.36
C PRO A 90 -3.49 -0.72 3.05
N ASN A 91 -3.36 -0.64 4.39
CA ASN A 91 -3.06 -1.81 5.21
C ASN A 91 -4.29 -2.70 5.35
N ILE A 92 -4.05 -3.99 5.51
CA ILE A 92 -5.11 -4.93 5.90
C ILE A 92 -5.77 -4.46 7.20
N GLU A 93 -7.07 -4.66 7.31
CA GLU A 93 -7.83 -4.24 8.48
C GLU A 93 -7.35 -4.94 9.76
N ARG A 94 -7.00 -4.14 10.76
CA ARG A 94 -6.56 -4.59 12.09
C ARG A 94 -7.32 -3.89 13.21
N GLY A 95 -8.60 -3.56 12.97
CA GLY A 95 -9.40 -2.77 13.91
C GLY A 95 -9.24 -1.25 13.73
N GLY A 96 -8.62 -0.83 12.64
CA GLY A 96 -8.58 0.56 12.17
C GLY A 96 -9.83 0.94 11.35
N SER A 97 -9.74 2.01 10.59
CA SER A 97 -10.80 2.40 9.67
C SER A 97 -10.91 1.43 8.50
N ALA A 98 -12.14 1.21 8.04
CA ALA A 98 -12.39 0.41 6.84
C ALA A 98 -11.59 0.96 5.65
N VAL A 99 -10.97 0.09 4.87
CA VAL A 99 -10.15 0.50 3.72
C VAL A 99 -10.99 1.28 2.70
N SER A 100 -12.24 0.90 2.51
CA SER A 100 -13.19 1.56 1.60
C SER A 100 -13.41 3.05 1.91
N ALA A 101 -13.22 3.49 3.16
CA ALA A 101 -13.34 4.89 3.55
C ALA A 101 -12.31 5.79 2.84
N PHE A 102 -11.18 5.23 2.41
CA PHE A 102 -10.07 5.93 1.75
C PHE A 102 -10.03 5.71 0.24
N TRP A 103 -11.07 5.11 -0.33
CA TRP A 103 -11.13 4.93 -1.77
C TRP A 103 -11.29 6.28 -2.48
N PRO A 104 -10.32 6.70 -3.32
CA PRO A 104 -10.37 8.02 -3.96
C PRO A 104 -11.42 8.13 -5.07
N GLY A 105 -12.14 7.04 -5.35
CA GLY A 105 -13.18 7.01 -6.37
C GLY A 105 -12.63 7.01 -7.79
N SER A 106 -13.55 7.02 -8.77
CA SER A 106 -13.19 7.02 -10.20
C SER A 106 -12.53 8.32 -10.67
N GLY A 107 -12.54 9.37 -9.86
CA GLY A 107 -11.81 10.62 -10.13
C GLY A 107 -10.36 10.59 -9.65
N GLY A 108 -10.00 9.64 -8.76
CA GLY A 108 -8.63 9.40 -8.35
C GLY A 108 -7.89 8.57 -9.41
N GLN A 109 -6.64 8.93 -9.66
CA GLN A 109 -5.82 8.22 -10.66
C GLN A 109 -5.25 6.93 -10.02
N VAL A 110 -6.07 5.89 -9.89
CA VAL A 110 -5.65 4.58 -9.38
C VAL A 110 -5.42 3.64 -10.55
N SER A 111 -4.18 3.15 -10.69
CA SER A 111 -3.81 2.17 -11.71
C SER A 111 -3.87 0.75 -11.17
N TYR A 112 -3.55 0.58 -9.89
CA TYR A 112 -3.54 -0.69 -9.17
C TYR A 112 -4.13 -0.52 -7.79
N VAL A 113 -4.89 -1.51 -7.35
CA VAL A 113 -5.31 -1.66 -5.96
C VAL A 113 -4.33 -2.57 -5.26
N GLY A 114 -3.73 -2.08 -4.17
CA GLY A 114 -2.78 -2.83 -3.36
C GLY A 114 -3.33 -3.20 -1.99
N LEU A 115 -2.65 -4.11 -1.31
CA LEU A 115 -2.81 -4.34 0.12
C LEU A 115 -1.43 -4.56 0.76
N ASP A 116 -1.20 -3.88 1.87
CA ASP A 116 -0.04 -4.08 2.73
C ASP A 116 -0.44 -4.94 3.93
N GLY A 117 0.27 -6.04 4.14
CA GLY A 117 -0.06 -6.93 5.25
C GLY A 117 1.03 -7.94 5.52
N TYR A 118 1.32 -8.18 6.80
CA TYR A 118 2.39 -9.04 7.25
C TYR A 118 1.87 -10.28 7.96
N TYR A 119 2.51 -11.42 7.72
CA TYR A 119 2.36 -12.60 8.54
C TYR A 119 3.03 -12.34 9.91
N VAL A 120 2.40 -12.77 10.98
CA VAL A 120 2.86 -12.40 12.33
C VAL A 120 3.18 -13.59 13.23
N ASN A 121 2.72 -14.79 12.87
CA ASN A 121 2.97 -16.03 13.61
C ASN A 121 2.65 -17.26 12.76
N THR A 122 2.97 -18.43 13.28
CA THR A 122 2.76 -19.75 12.63
C THR A 122 1.31 -20.05 12.23
N GLY A 123 0.34 -19.38 12.84
CA GLY A 123 -1.10 -19.52 12.54
C GLY A 123 -1.60 -18.61 11.42
N THR A 124 -0.78 -17.68 10.94
CA THR A 124 -1.19 -16.73 9.91
C THR A 124 -1.39 -17.45 8.57
N ARG A 125 -2.50 -17.14 7.92
CA ARG A 125 -2.92 -17.66 6.61
C ARG A 125 -3.53 -16.52 5.80
N TRP A 126 -3.57 -16.64 4.47
CA TRP A 126 -4.28 -15.72 3.60
C TRP A 126 -5.72 -15.48 4.09
N ALA A 127 -6.44 -16.56 4.36
CA ALA A 127 -7.84 -16.52 4.75
C ALA A 127 -8.12 -15.71 6.04
N ASN A 128 -7.18 -15.68 6.98
CA ASN A 128 -7.35 -14.92 8.21
C ASN A 128 -6.55 -13.62 8.26
N ARG A 129 -5.84 -13.29 7.19
CA ARG A 129 -4.99 -12.11 7.15
C ARG A 129 -5.37 -11.13 6.04
N PHE A 130 -5.56 -11.61 4.82
CA PHE A 130 -5.80 -10.78 3.64
C PHE A 130 -7.24 -10.83 3.14
N GLN A 131 -7.93 -11.97 3.31
CA GLN A 131 -9.18 -12.26 2.59
C GLN A 131 -10.27 -11.21 2.80
N SER A 132 -10.51 -10.77 4.04
CA SER A 132 -11.54 -9.76 4.31
C SER A 132 -11.21 -8.42 3.67
N SER A 133 -9.98 -7.94 3.87
CA SER A 133 -9.53 -6.67 3.30
C SER A 133 -9.45 -6.72 1.78
N TYR A 134 -9.08 -7.87 1.19
CA TYR A 134 -9.17 -8.07 -0.25
C TYR A 134 -10.59 -7.87 -0.77
N LEU A 135 -11.58 -8.49 -0.14
CA LEU A 135 -12.99 -8.34 -0.53
C LEU A 135 -13.47 -6.88 -0.38
N ASP A 136 -12.98 -6.17 0.63
CA ASP A 136 -13.35 -4.77 0.86
C ASP A 136 -12.72 -3.83 -0.20
N VAL A 137 -11.45 -4.03 -0.58
CA VAL A 137 -10.83 -3.23 -1.66
C VAL A 137 -11.44 -3.55 -3.03
N GLU A 138 -11.78 -4.81 -3.31
CA GLU A 138 -12.51 -5.19 -4.53
C GLU A 138 -13.89 -4.54 -4.59
N SER A 139 -14.61 -4.55 -3.47
CA SER A 139 -15.91 -3.88 -3.37
C SER A 139 -15.79 -2.37 -3.56
N ALA A 140 -14.79 -1.73 -2.95
CA ALA A 140 -14.59 -0.28 -3.05
C ALA A 140 -14.22 0.15 -4.47
N SER A 141 -13.35 -0.60 -5.14
CA SER A 141 -12.91 -0.33 -6.51
C SER A 141 -13.91 -0.79 -7.58
N GLY A 142 -14.87 -1.64 -7.22
CA GLY A 142 -15.77 -2.30 -8.16
C GLY A 142 -15.03 -3.25 -9.11
N GLY A 143 -13.86 -3.78 -8.71
CA GLY A 143 -13.00 -4.63 -9.53
C GLY A 143 -12.44 -3.91 -10.78
N SER A 144 -12.39 -2.58 -10.76
CA SER A 144 -12.00 -1.77 -11.92
C SER A 144 -10.48 -1.69 -12.14
N CYS A 145 -9.69 -2.05 -11.13
CA CYS A 145 -8.23 -1.96 -11.16
C CYS A 145 -7.61 -3.33 -10.86
N PRO A 146 -6.47 -3.69 -11.50
CA PRO A 146 -5.73 -4.89 -11.15
C PRO A 146 -5.32 -4.87 -9.68
N PHE A 147 -5.45 -6.01 -9.00
CA PHE A 147 -5.06 -6.19 -7.60
C PHE A 147 -3.60 -6.62 -7.47
N MET A 148 -2.92 -6.18 -6.43
CA MET A 148 -1.60 -6.66 -6.04
C MET A 148 -1.45 -6.74 -4.51
N VAL A 149 -0.57 -7.60 -4.02
CA VAL A 149 -0.04 -7.50 -2.67
C VAL A 149 1.11 -6.51 -2.73
N ALA A 150 0.87 -5.27 -2.27
CA ALA A 150 1.81 -4.16 -2.45
C ALA A 150 2.95 -4.20 -1.42
N GLU A 151 2.69 -4.77 -0.23
CA GLU A 151 3.74 -5.04 0.74
C GLU A 151 3.38 -6.25 1.62
N THR A 152 4.34 -7.17 1.79
CA THR A 152 4.17 -8.30 2.70
C THR A 152 5.52 -8.78 3.25
N GLY A 153 5.46 -9.58 4.31
CA GLY A 153 6.62 -10.25 4.87
C GLY A 153 6.21 -11.37 5.83
N ILE A 154 7.04 -12.37 5.92
CA ILE A 154 6.88 -13.54 6.80
C ILE A 154 8.11 -13.59 7.71
N PRO A 155 7.96 -13.65 9.07
CA PRO A 155 9.11 -13.70 9.95
C PRO A 155 10.02 -14.91 9.63
N ALA A 156 11.29 -14.65 9.35
CA ALA A 156 12.26 -15.67 8.99
C ALA A 156 12.47 -16.75 10.08
N GLY A 157 12.25 -16.37 11.35
CA GLY A 157 12.31 -17.28 12.50
C GLY A 157 11.04 -18.11 12.74
N ASP A 158 9.97 -17.91 11.93
CA ASP A 158 8.76 -18.70 12.06
C ASP A 158 8.99 -20.13 11.53
N SER A 159 8.66 -21.13 12.35
CA SER A 159 8.85 -22.55 11.99
C SER A 159 8.03 -22.99 10.77
N ASN A 160 6.99 -22.22 10.41
CA ASN A 160 6.13 -22.45 9.25
C ASN A 160 6.42 -21.48 8.08
N ALA A 161 7.51 -20.70 8.11
CA ALA A 161 7.76 -19.65 7.14
C ALA A 161 7.67 -20.14 5.66
N VAL A 162 8.24 -21.30 5.35
CA VAL A 162 8.18 -21.87 3.99
C VAL A 162 6.76 -22.24 3.58
N PHE A 163 5.98 -22.82 4.52
CA PHE A 163 4.55 -23.11 4.27
C PHE A 163 3.74 -21.81 4.11
N GLN A 164 4.09 -20.74 4.82
CA GLN A 164 3.40 -19.45 4.71
C GLN A 164 3.69 -18.77 3.37
N ILE A 165 4.87 -18.96 2.76
CA ILE A 165 5.13 -18.54 1.38
C ILE A 165 4.15 -19.20 0.41
N ASP A 166 4.02 -20.53 0.48
CA ASP A 166 3.04 -21.28 -0.32
C ASP A 166 1.61 -20.78 -0.11
N ASN A 167 1.24 -20.58 1.16
CA ASN A 167 -0.10 -20.10 1.51
C ASN A 167 -0.39 -18.67 1.02
N LEU A 168 0.61 -17.78 1.06
CA LEU A 168 0.52 -16.42 0.52
C LEU A 168 0.22 -16.47 -0.99
N LEU A 169 1.04 -17.19 -1.74
CA LEU A 169 0.92 -17.25 -3.20
C LEU A 169 -0.32 -18.04 -3.65
N SER A 170 -0.68 -19.11 -2.93
CA SER A 170 -1.91 -19.87 -3.18
C SER A 170 -3.19 -19.05 -2.87
N GLY A 171 -3.10 -18.05 -2.01
CA GLY A 171 -4.20 -17.12 -1.75
C GLY A 171 -4.24 -15.94 -2.73
N ALA A 172 -3.08 -15.39 -3.06
CA ALA A 172 -2.95 -14.25 -3.97
C ALA A 172 -3.39 -14.56 -5.40
N ARG A 173 -3.07 -15.75 -5.92
CA ARG A 173 -3.45 -16.16 -7.29
C ARG A 173 -4.96 -16.19 -7.54
N PRO A 174 -5.79 -16.90 -6.75
CA PRO A 174 -7.24 -16.88 -6.93
C PRO A 174 -7.85 -15.48 -6.75
N ALA A 175 -7.19 -14.62 -5.96
CA ALA A 175 -7.54 -13.21 -5.84
C ALA A 175 -7.17 -12.38 -7.09
N GLY A 176 -6.55 -12.98 -8.09
CA GLY A 176 -6.14 -12.29 -9.31
C GLY A 176 -4.97 -11.33 -9.13
N ALA A 177 -4.14 -11.53 -8.10
CA ALA A 177 -3.00 -10.66 -7.84
C ALA A 177 -2.01 -10.69 -9.02
N VAL A 178 -1.75 -9.53 -9.61
CA VAL A 178 -0.79 -9.36 -10.72
C VAL A 178 0.65 -9.27 -10.23
N ALA A 179 0.86 -8.98 -8.95
CA ALA A 179 2.17 -8.93 -8.31
C ALA A 179 2.07 -9.19 -6.80
N VAL A 180 3.16 -9.69 -6.24
CA VAL A 180 3.40 -9.79 -4.80
C VAL A 180 4.77 -9.17 -4.51
N MET A 181 4.79 -8.06 -3.74
CA MET A 181 6.02 -7.39 -3.33
C MET A 181 6.38 -7.80 -1.91
N TYR A 182 7.56 -8.37 -1.76
CA TYR A 182 8.02 -8.92 -0.48
C TYR A 182 9.08 -8.04 0.17
N SER A 183 8.93 -7.74 1.46
CA SER A 183 9.89 -6.98 2.26
C SER A 183 11.02 -7.89 2.74
N ASP A 184 12.05 -8.07 1.90
CA ASP A 184 13.20 -8.96 2.19
C ASP A 184 14.26 -8.25 3.02
N LYS A 185 13.91 -7.87 4.26
CA LYS A 185 14.84 -7.20 5.19
C LYS A 185 14.53 -7.48 6.66
N GLY A 186 15.56 -7.36 7.51
CA GLY A 186 15.41 -7.46 8.96
C GLY A 186 14.79 -8.79 9.38
N ALA A 187 13.77 -8.73 10.22
CA ALA A 187 13.06 -9.93 10.71
C ALA A 187 12.34 -10.71 9.60
N TYR A 188 12.11 -10.10 8.45
CA TYR A 188 11.42 -10.66 7.29
C TYR A 188 12.38 -11.10 6.17
N ALA A 189 13.71 -10.99 6.38
CA ALA A 189 14.69 -11.42 5.39
C ALA A 189 14.48 -12.92 5.04
N MET A 190 14.33 -13.21 3.75
CA MET A 190 14.06 -14.57 3.29
C MET A 190 15.26 -15.48 3.55
N THR A 191 15.02 -16.62 4.17
CA THR A 191 15.98 -17.73 4.16
C THR A 191 16.10 -18.33 2.76
N ALA A 192 17.17 -19.07 2.48
CA ALA A 192 17.33 -19.75 1.19
C ALA A 192 16.16 -20.70 0.86
N ALA A 193 15.57 -21.34 1.89
CA ALA A 193 14.40 -22.21 1.72
C ALA A 193 13.14 -21.39 1.33
N MET A 194 12.94 -20.22 1.95
CA MET A 194 11.83 -19.32 1.61
C MET A 194 12.00 -18.76 0.19
N GLN A 195 13.21 -18.33 -0.19
CA GLN A 195 13.51 -17.84 -1.55
C GLN A 195 13.24 -18.92 -2.60
N SER A 196 13.72 -20.15 -2.36
CA SER A 196 13.49 -21.28 -3.26
C SER A 196 12.00 -21.57 -3.43
N LYS A 197 11.24 -21.53 -2.34
CA LYS A 197 9.79 -21.76 -2.38
C LYS A 197 9.08 -20.62 -3.11
N PHE A 198 9.44 -19.37 -2.83
CA PHE A 198 8.84 -18.20 -3.47
C PHE A 198 9.05 -18.25 -4.99
N VAL A 199 10.26 -18.54 -5.46
CA VAL A 199 10.57 -18.65 -6.89
C VAL A 199 9.82 -19.82 -7.54
N ALA A 200 9.75 -20.97 -6.88
CA ALA A 200 9.03 -22.15 -7.40
C ALA A 200 7.52 -21.91 -7.56
N ASP A 201 6.94 -21.14 -6.65
CA ASP A 201 5.49 -20.89 -6.63
C ASP A 201 5.11 -19.60 -7.40
N ALA A 202 6.03 -18.69 -7.68
CA ALA A 202 5.75 -17.47 -8.42
C ALA A 202 5.67 -17.70 -9.95
N GLY A 203 6.23 -18.81 -10.45
CA GLY A 203 6.17 -19.22 -11.88
C GLY A 203 4.91 -20.03 -12.19
#